data_a55cdc0738671cebf23005c4e59730e1
#
_entry.id   a55cdc0738671cebf23005c4e59730e1
#
_cell.length_a   1.000
_cell.length_b   1.000
_cell.length_c   1.000
_cell.angle_alpha   90.00
_cell.angle_beta   90.00
_cell.angle_gamma   90.00
#
_symmetry.space_group_name_H-M   'P 1'
#
loop_
_entity.id
_entity.type
_entity.pdbx_description
1 polymer ?
#
loop_
_entity_poly.entity_id
_entity_poly.type
_entity_poly.pdbx_seq_one_letter_code
_entity_poly.pdbx_strand_id
1 'polypeptide(L)'
;MNTAIQKGSWYELFSRYAEDLYPGRYTAAFCRELEEKAHLITSLAKEKHSHTVAHNYLYPEFHEIAALTGDSLALSVFAKRKQAIRVDFGGVFFMGATAKIIAGDRTQVFVQDNPEAIGCSLVSGTSYEWIELWKKKYPDGILVSYINSDAYIKSISDYIGTSRNTDKVIAHAVKNNPGKKILVLPDKFLGFVMKSRALTLLEQEDVRIDSDLIEVYQYSHNGFHASCYVHELIGNEAIDQALLEHPEAELMIHPECGCASSCLYKLNAGLIPHTKAYFLSTDQMIDVARSSPAQKFIVATEKGMIYKLRKEVPNKTFVPVSDKAECRFMKANTLDKLMRSLTEDRIEIMLCNDCCDPKKPYQDERVVHIQRSVAEKATQAIDKMLTIY
;
A
#
# COMPACT_ATOMS: atom_id res chain seq x y z
N MET A 1 9.93 11.90 -18.78
CA MET A 1 9.01 12.91 -19.33
C MET A 1 8.95 14.05 -18.33
N ASN A 2 9.28 15.26 -18.71
CA ASN A 2 9.18 16.42 -17.85
C ASN A 2 7.69 16.64 -17.54
N THR A 3 7.26 16.37 -16.32
CA THR A 3 6.01 16.95 -15.80
C THR A 3 6.24 18.46 -15.66
N ALA A 4 5.95 19.19 -16.73
CA ALA A 4 5.78 20.65 -16.60
C ALA A 4 4.69 20.85 -15.56
N ILE A 5 4.99 21.59 -14.48
CA ILE A 5 4.01 22.07 -13.51
C ILE A 5 2.88 22.68 -14.34
N GLN A 6 1.66 22.08 -14.25
CA GLN A 6 0.53 22.51 -15.06
C GLN A 6 0.30 24.01 -14.87
N LYS A 7 -0.02 24.74 -15.97
CA LYS A 7 -0.34 26.16 -15.99
C LYS A 7 -1.69 26.42 -15.30
N GLY A 8 -1.67 26.45 -13.96
CA GLY A 8 -2.77 26.81 -13.08
C GLY A 8 -2.19 26.91 -11.67
N SER A 9 -2.68 27.81 -10.83
CA SER A 9 -2.17 27.88 -9.45
C SER A 9 -2.60 26.62 -8.69
N TRP A 10 -1.76 26.11 -7.81
CA TRP A 10 -2.12 24.98 -6.94
C TRP A 10 -3.33 25.30 -6.06
N TYR A 11 -3.56 26.60 -5.79
CA TYR A 11 -4.76 27.03 -5.10
C TYR A 11 -6.04 26.65 -5.88
N GLU A 12 -6.10 26.94 -7.18
CA GLU A 12 -7.26 26.55 -8.01
C GLU A 12 -7.44 25.04 -8.10
N LEU A 13 -6.31 24.33 -8.27
CA LEU A 13 -6.31 22.88 -8.37
C LEU A 13 -6.81 22.21 -7.08
N PHE A 14 -6.24 22.63 -5.93
CA PHE A 14 -6.58 22.01 -4.65
C PHE A 14 -7.93 22.48 -4.12
N SER A 15 -8.36 23.72 -4.38
CA SER A 15 -9.73 24.17 -4.11
C SER A 15 -10.76 23.33 -4.84
N ARG A 16 -10.45 22.91 -6.06
CA ARG A 16 -11.37 22.08 -6.87
C ARG A 16 -11.42 20.61 -6.44
N TYR A 17 -10.29 20.01 -6.08
CA TYR A 17 -10.20 18.56 -5.93
C TYR A 17 -9.89 18.09 -4.51
N ALA A 18 -9.53 18.97 -3.57
CA ALA A 18 -9.05 18.60 -2.26
C ALA A 18 -9.65 19.40 -1.10
N GLU A 19 -10.41 20.48 -1.33
CA GLU A 19 -10.91 21.35 -0.25
C GLU A 19 -11.83 20.59 0.73
N ASP A 20 -12.74 19.76 0.23
CA ASP A 20 -13.62 18.97 1.07
C ASP A 20 -12.89 17.80 1.80
N LEU A 21 -11.76 17.35 1.25
CA LEU A 21 -10.94 16.31 1.88
C LEU A 21 -10.07 16.88 3.02
N TYR A 22 -9.62 18.12 2.88
CA TYR A 22 -8.72 18.81 3.81
C TYR A 22 -9.17 20.25 4.04
N PRO A 23 -10.33 20.46 4.71
CA PRO A 23 -10.95 21.79 4.83
C PRO A 23 -10.00 22.83 5.42
N GLY A 24 -9.86 23.95 4.73
CA GLY A 24 -9.03 25.09 5.15
C GLY A 24 -7.51 24.86 5.07
N ARG A 25 -7.03 23.70 4.61
CA ARG A 25 -5.58 23.43 4.46
C ARG A 25 -4.98 24.24 3.31
N TYR A 26 -5.61 24.24 2.16
CA TYR A 26 -5.05 24.81 0.92
C TYR A 26 -5.46 26.27 0.72
N THR A 27 -5.04 27.13 1.64
CA THR A 27 -5.19 28.59 1.44
C THR A 27 -4.31 29.08 0.31
N ALA A 28 -4.66 30.23 -0.31
CA ALA A 28 -3.85 30.80 -1.38
C ALA A 28 -2.40 31.12 -0.96
N ALA A 29 -2.19 31.48 0.32
CA ALA A 29 -0.84 31.73 0.85
C ALA A 29 -0.06 30.42 0.97
N PHE A 30 -0.67 29.37 1.54
CA PHE A 30 -0.03 28.06 1.70
C PHE A 30 0.26 27.40 0.36
N CYS A 31 -0.64 27.50 -0.62
CA CYS A 31 -0.39 26.96 -1.97
C CYS A 31 0.81 27.63 -2.65
N ARG A 32 0.98 28.96 -2.51
CA ARG A 32 2.19 29.65 -3.03
C ARG A 32 3.48 29.13 -2.37
N GLU A 33 3.46 28.95 -1.06
CA GLU A 33 4.59 28.37 -0.32
C GLU A 33 4.93 26.96 -0.83
N LEU A 34 3.91 26.12 -1.05
CA LEU A 34 4.09 24.77 -1.60
C LEU A 34 4.64 24.80 -3.03
N GLU A 35 4.18 25.72 -3.89
CA GLU A 35 4.68 25.89 -5.26
C GLU A 35 6.16 26.30 -5.26
N GLU A 36 6.56 27.24 -4.41
CA GLU A 36 7.97 27.63 -4.26
C GLU A 36 8.85 26.45 -3.81
N LYS A 37 8.40 25.70 -2.81
CA LYS A 37 9.08 24.47 -2.36
C LYS A 37 9.16 23.42 -3.47
N ALA A 38 8.11 23.23 -4.24
CA ALA A 38 8.06 22.29 -5.34
C ALA A 38 9.08 22.63 -6.44
N HIS A 39 9.26 23.89 -6.76
CA HIS A 39 10.29 24.36 -7.69
C HIS A 39 11.70 24.02 -7.19
N LEU A 40 11.99 24.29 -5.93
CA LEU A 40 13.28 23.96 -5.31
C LEU A 40 13.53 22.46 -5.28
N ILE A 41 12.54 21.66 -4.85
CA ILE A 41 12.60 20.19 -4.84
C ILE A 41 12.86 19.65 -6.23
N THR A 42 12.17 20.14 -7.25
CA THR A 42 12.35 19.70 -8.64
C THR A 42 13.77 20.02 -9.15
N SER A 43 14.31 21.17 -8.81
CA SER A 43 15.69 21.57 -9.15
C SER A 43 16.71 20.65 -8.46
N LEU A 44 16.59 20.43 -7.15
CA LEU A 44 17.46 19.56 -6.36
C LEU A 44 17.37 18.10 -6.84
N ALA A 45 16.16 17.60 -7.11
CA ALA A 45 15.98 16.24 -7.62
C ALA A 45 16.67 16.06 -8.97
N LYS A 46 16.60 17.05 -9.87
CA LYS A 46 17.31 17.05 -11.15
C LYS A 46 18.83 17.04 -10.97
N GLU A 47 19.35 17.87 -10.09
CA GLU A 47 20.79 17.94 -9.78
C GLU A 47 21.31 16.60 -9.23
N LYS A 48 20.54 15.98 -8.34
CA LYS A 48 20.90 14.68 -7.72
C LYS A 48 20.51 13.47 -8.53
N HIS A 49 20.03 13.63 -9.75
CA HIS A 49 19.51 12.55 -10.60
C HIS A 49 18.47 11.69 -9.87
N SER A 50 17.68 12.33 -9.01
CA SER A 50 16.64 11.67 -8.20
C SER A 50 15.29 11.66 -8.88
N HIS A 51 14.56 10.58 -8.64
CA HIS A 51 13.13 10.47 -8.92
C HIS A 51 12.34 10.46 -7.63
N THR A 52 11.47 11.44 -7.42
CA THR A 52 10.48 11.37 -6.34
C THR A 52 9.36 10.43 -6.77
N VAL A 53 9.03 9.45 -5.94
CA VAL A 53 7.84 8.60 -6.11
C VAL A 53 6.91 8.77 -4.93
N ALA A 54 5.59 8.70 -5.14
CA ALA A 54 4.61 9.04 -4.12
C ALA A 54 3.44 8.05 -4.08
N HIS A 55 3.13 7.52 -2.89
CA HIS A 55 1.96 6.66 -2.72
C HIS A 55 0.66 7.45 -2.89
N ASN A 56 -0.37 6.80 -3.44
CA ASN A 56 -1.67 7.40 -3.71
C ASN A 56 -2.35 8.05 -2.48
N TYR A 57 -1.94 7.71 -1.26
CA TYR A 57 -2.47 8.26 0.00
C TYR A 57 -1.73 9.51 0.50
N LEU A 58 -0.68 9.97 -0.16
CA LEU A 58 0.01 11.20 0.25
C LEU A 58 -0.87 12.43 0.02
N TYR A 59 -0.43 13.56 0.56
CA TYR A 59 -1.09 14.83 0.30
C TYR A 59 -1.02 15.22 -1.18
N PRO A 60 -2.02 15.95 -1.69
CA PRO A 60 -2.10 16.42 -3.08
C PRO A 60 -0.82 17.00 -3.66
N GLU A 61 -0.06 17.79 -2.88
CA GLU A 61 1.20 18.40 -3.32
C GLU A 61 2.25 17.39 -3.81
N PHE A 62 2.27 16.17 -3.26
CA PHE A 62 3.16 15.11 -3.72
C PHE A 62 2.79 14.57 -5.11
N HIS A 63 1.50 14.54 -5.41
CA HIS A 63 1.03 14.08 -6.72
C HIS A 63 1.44 15.03 -7.85
N GLU A 64 1.73 16.30 -7.52
CA GLU A 64 2.12 17.32 -8.50
C GLU A 64 3.61 17.30 -8.84
N ILE A 65 4.44 16.73 -7.97
CA ILE A 65 5.90 16.71 -8.16
C ILE A 65 6.47 15.31 -8.39
N ALA A 66 5.70 14.26 -8.11
CA ALA A 66 6.18 12.90 -8.24
C ALA A 66 6.37 12.47 -9.70
N ALA A 67 7.48 11.78 -9.98
CA ALA A 67 7.71 11.13 -11.26
C ALA A 67 6.76 9.94 -11.49
N LEU A 68 6.30 9.33 -10.40
CA LEU A 68 5.25 8.31 -10.39
C LEU A 68 4.43 8.42 -9.10
N THR A 69 3.11 8.37 -9.24
CA THR A 69 2.19 8.09 -8.14
C THR A 69 1.55 6.73 -8.37
N GLY A 70 1.38 5.93 -7.31
CA GLY A 70 0.85 4.57 -7.47
C GLY A 70 0.67 3.83 -6.16
N ASP A 71 0.36 2.53 -6.27
CA ASP A 71 0.28 1.59 -5.16
C ASP A 71 1.67 1.12 -4.70
N SER A 72 1.70 0.33 -3.61
CA SER A 72 2.94 -0.19 -3.01
C SER A 72 3.82 -0.94 -4.00
N LEU A 73 3.23 -1.76 -4.89
CA LEU A 73 3.99 -2.56 -5.85
C LEU A 73 4.54 -1.68 -6.98
N ALA A 74 3.70 -0.84 -7.58
CA ALA A 74 4.10 0.03 -8.69
C ALA A 74 5.31 0.89 -8.30
N LEU A 75 5.26 1.49 -7.09
CA LEU A 75 6.36 2.30 -6.57
C LEU A 75 7.61 1.49 -6.25
N SER A 76 7.44 0.30 -5.65
CA SER A 76 8.59 -0.54 -5.26
C SER A 76 9.40 -1.06 -6.45
N VAL A 77 8.74 -1.36 -7.58
CA VAL A 77 9.43 -1.84 -8.79
C VAL A 77 9.96 -0.71 -9.68
N PHE A 78 9.55 0.54 -9.44
CA PHE A 78 9.92 1.70 -10.25
C PHE A 78 11.42 1.88 -10.37
N ALA A 79 12.14 1.82 -9.24
CA ALA A 79 13.60 2.01 -9.20
C ALA A 79 14.34 1.04 -10.12
N LYS A 80 13.98 -0.27 -10.04
CA LYS A 80 14.57 -1.32 -10.90
C LYS A 80 14.19 -1.13 -12.37
N ARG A 81 12.91 -0.84 -12.66
CA ARG A 81 12.42 -0.66 -14.04
C ARG A 81 13.02 0.55 -14.74
N LYS A 82 13.23 1.64 -13.99
CA LYS A 82 13.84 2.88 -14.52
C LYS A 82 15.36 2.87 -14.49
N GLN A 83 15.98 1.88 -13.85
CA GLN A 83 17.43 1.87 -13.59
C GLN A 83 17.87 3.18 -12.90
N ALA A 84 17.04 3.64 -11.97
CA ALA A 84 17.24 4.93 -11.31
C ALA A 84 18.53 4.92 -10.47
N ILE A 85 19.28 6.02 -10.52
CA ILE A 85 20.45 6.21 -9.65
C ILE A 85 19.97 6.48 -8.22
N ARG A 86 18.99 7.37 -8.08
CA ARG A 86 18.39 7.75 -6.78
C ARG A 86 16.87 7.78 -6.87
N VAL A 87 16.23 7.34 -5.79
CA VAL A 87 14.79 7.47 -5.57
C VAL A 87 14.56 8.07 -4.20
N ASP A 88 13.83 9.19 -4.14
CA ASP A 88 13.28 9.75 -2.91
C ASP A 88 11.82 9.25 -2.77
N PHE A 89 11.61 8.36 -1.81
CA PHE A 89 10.39 7.58 -1.69
C PHE A 89 9.40 8.25 -0.73
N GLY A 90 8.27 8.72 -1.26
CA GLY A 90 7.13 9.22 -0.49
C GLY A 90 6.16 8.08 -0.17
N GLY A 91 6.11 7.70 1.10
CA GLY A 91 5.27 6.60 1.58
C GLY A 91 5.69 6.13 2.96
N VAL A 92 5.19 4.97 3.39
CA VAL A 92 5.60 4.35 4.65
C VAL A 92 6.90 3.55 4.47
N PHE A 93 7.65 3.40 5.57
CA PHE A 93 9.01 2.86 5.55
C PHE A 93 9.14 1.52 4.82
N PHE A 94 8.25 0.55 5.08
CA PHE A 94 8.36 -0.78 4.46
C PHE A 94 8.28 -0.75 2.93
N MET A 95 7.63 0.26 2.35
CA MET A 95 7.55 0.42 0.88
C MET A 95 8.91 0.87 0.32
N GLY A 96 9.56 1.86 0.96
CA GLY A 96 10.93 2.26 0.61
C GLY A 96 11.93 1.12 0.80
N ALA A 97 11.80 0.35 1.90
CA ALA A 97 12.59 -0.85 2.14
C ALA A 97 12.40 -1.90 1.04
N THR A 98 11.15 -2.12 0.60
CA THR A 98 10.86 -3.03 -0.52
C THR A 98 11.47 -2.53 -1.83
N ALA A 99 11.41 -1.22 -2.10
CA ALA A 99 12.07 -0.61 -3.27
C ALA A 99 13.58 -0.84 -3.25
N LYS A 100 14.24 -0.67 -2.07
CA LYS A 100 15.68 -0.94 -1.91
C LYS A 100 16.01 -2.42 -2.11
N ILE A 101 15.21 -3.33 -1.54
CA ILE A 101 15.38 -4.78 -1.71
C ILE A 101 15.33 -5.17 -3.18
N ILE A 102 14.35 -4.66 -3.94
CA ILE A 102 14.16 -4.96 -5.37
C ILE A 102 15.27 -4.33 -6.25
N ALA A 103 15.68 -3.11 -5.94
CA ALA A 103 16.66 -2.36 -6.73
C ALA A 103 18.11 -2.74 -6.40
N GLY A 104 18.38 -3.25 -5.18
CA GLY A 104 19.71 -3.62 -4.71
C GLY A 104 20.64 -2.41 -4.54
N ASP A 105 21.94 -2.64 -4.64
CA ASP A 105 22.97 -1.61 -4.40
C ASP A 105 23.07 -0.57 -5.53
N ARG A 106 22.49 -0.84 -6.70
CA ARG A 106 22.59 0.05 -7.87
C ARG A 106 21.82 1.34 -7.71
N THR A 107 20.83 1.36 -6.83
CA THR A 107 19.96 2.51 -6.59
C THR A 107 20.04 2.95 -5.13
N GLN A 108 20.30 4.22 -4.92
CA GLN A 108 20.10 4.85 -3.62
C GLN A 108 18.61 5.06 -3.40
N VAL A 109 18.10 4.62 -2.26
CA VAL A 109 16.69 4.81 -1.87
C VAL A 109 16.65 5.60 -0.58
N PHE A 110 16.05 6.77 -0.64
CA PHE A 110 15.85 7.67 0.50
C PHE A 110 14.39 7.67 0.92
N VAL A 111 14.15 7.75 2.22
CA VAL A 111 12.84 7.98 2.81
C VAL A 111 12.84 9.31 3.57
N GLN A 112 11.67 9.88 3.82
CA GLN A 112 11.57 11.26 4.26
C GLN A 112 11.69 11.45 5.78
N ASP A 113 11.55 10.35 6.54
CA ASP A 113 11.68 10.36 8.00
C ASP A 113 12.13 8.98 8.52
N ASN A 114 12.32 8.89 9.85
CA ASN A 114 12.67 7.64 10.50
C ASN A 114 11.54 6.59 10.39
N PRO A 115 11.84 5.28 10.51
CA PRO A 115 10.87 4.21 10.38
C PRO A 115 9.67 4.28 11.33
N GLU A 116 9.81 4.95 12.49
CA GLU A 116 8.72 5.08 13.46
C GLU A 116 7.73 6.17 13.05
N ALA A 117 8.24 7.31 12.54
CA ALA A 117 7.41 8.43 12.09
C ALA A 117 6.61 8.09 10.81
N ILE A 118 7.22 7.36 9.88
CA ILE A 118 6.59 6.89 8.64
C ILE A 118 6.35 5.36 8.68
N GLY A 119 5.99 4.83 9.85
CA GLY A 119 5.74 3.41 10.10
C GLY A 119 4.42 2.90 9.51
N CYS A 120 3.99 1.75 10.03
CA CYS A 120 2.70 1.16 9.66
C CYS A 120 2.17 0.33 10.84
N SER A 121 0.91 0.56 11.24
CA SER A 121 0.29 -0.18 12.34
C SER A 121 0.20 -1.68 12.05
N LEU A 122 -0.06 -2.04 10.81
CA LEU A 122 -0.10 -3.44 10.37
C LEU A 122 1.26 -4.13 10.56
N VAL A 123 2.35 -3.47 10.15
CA VAL A 123 3.71 -3.99 10.33
C VAL A 123 4.06 -4.09 11.82
N SER A 124 3.79 -3.04 12.59
CA SER A 124 4.04 -3.02 14.04
C SER A 124 3.20 -4.03 14.82
N GLY A 125 2.02 -4.39 14.30
CA GLY A 125 1.12 -5.40 14.87
C GLY A 125 1.48 -6.84 14.51
N THR A 126 2.53 -7.08 13.73
CA THR A 126 2.94 -8.43 13.33
C THR A 126 3.91 -9.01 14.36
N SER A 127 3.55 -10.12 15.00
CA SER A 127 4.41 -10.82 15.98
C SER A 127 5.29 -11.88 15.30
N TYR A 128 6.60 -11.67 15.36
CA TYR A 128 7.57 -12.64 14.85
C TYR A 128 7.56 -13.92 15.70
N GLU A 129 7.44 -13.78 17.03
CA GLU A 129 7.43 -14.91 17.97
C GLU A 129 6.24 -15.84 17.68
N TRP A 130 5.07 -15.26 17.41
CA TRP A 130 3.87 -16.04 17.08
C TRP A 130 4.05 -16.81 15.76
N ILE A 131 4.63 -16.15 14.75
CA ILE A 131 4.89 -16.79 13.45
C ILE A 131 5.93 -17.91 13.58
N GLU A 132 6.97 -17.70 14.38
CA GLU A 132 7.98 -18.74 14.67
C GLU A 132 7.37 -19.93 15.41
N LEU A 133 6.47 -19.70 16.38
CA LEU A 133 5.72 -20.76 17.05
C LEU A 133 4.81 -21.52 16.08
N TRP A 134 4.15 -20.81 15.16
CA TRP A 134 3.35 -21.42 14.12
C TRP A 134 4.21 -22.29 13.20
N LYS A 135 5.38 -21.83 12.77
CA LYS A 135 6.35 -22.63 11.99
C LYS A 135 6.90 -23.85 12.75
N LYS A 136 7.09 -23.74 14.07
CA LYS A 136 7.46 -24.90 14.91
C LYS A 136 6.34 -25.95 14.96
N LYS A 137 5.09 -25.50 15.03
CA LYS A 137 3.90 -26.39 15.01
C LYS A 137 3.70 -27.03 13.62
N TYR A 138 3.98 -26.30 12.57
CA TYR A 138 3.84 -26.72 11.18
C TYR A 138 5.17 -26.52 10.43
N PRO A 139 6.19 -27.39 10.62
CA PRO A 139 7.51 -27.20 10.03
C PRO A 139 7.50 -27.09 8.51
N ASP A 140 6.62 -27.83 7.84
CA ASP A 140 6.40 -27.81 6.38
C ASP A 140 5.33 -26.79 5.95
N GLY A 141 4.78 -26.01 6.88
CA GLY A 141 3.76 -25.01 6.60
C GLY A 141 4.29 -23.92 5.70
N ILE A 142 3.42 -23.37 4.86
CA ILE A 142 3.73 -22.37 3.85
C ILE A 142 3.31 -20.99 4.35
N LEU A 143 4.19 -19.98 4.25
CA LEU A 143 3.88 -18.60 4.56
C LEU A 143 3.56 -17.84 3.27
N VAL A 144 2.37 -17.29 3.18
CA VAL A 144 1.94 -16.37 2.12
C VAL A 144 1.77 -15.00 2.72
N SER A 145 2.71 -14.08 2.44
CA SER A 145 2.68 -12.74 2.99
C SER A 145 2.11 -11.72 2.01
N TYR A 146 1.35 -10.79 2.55
CA TYR A 146 1.00 -9.57 1.82
C TYR A 146 2.23 -8.64 1.72
N ILE A 147 2.38 -7.94 0.61
CA ILE A 147 3.53 -7.03 0.35
C ILE A 147 3.64 -5.92 1.41
N ASN A 148 2.54 -5.55 2.07
CA ASN A 148 2.54 -4.62 3.19
C ASN A 148 3.01 -5.32 4.49
N SER A 149 4.23 -5.77 4.48
CA SER A 149 4.99 -6.37 5.58
C SER A 149 6.42 -5.83 5.58
N ASP A 150 7.16 -6.02 6.66
CA ASP A 150 8.56 -5.61 6.71
C ASP A 150 9.51 -6.54 5.94
N ALA A 151 10.80 -6.19 5.93
CA ALA A 151 11.81 -6.95 5.21
C ALA A 151 12.00 -8.36 5.80
N TYR A 152 11.95 -8.50 7.14
CA TYR A 152 12.13 -9.80 7.79
C TYR A 152 11.00 -10.76 7.46
N ILE A 153 9.74 -10.33 7.58
CA ILE A 153 8.58 -11.15 7.18
C ILE A 153 8.67 -11.59 5.73
N LYS A 154 9.04 -10.67 4.83
CA LYS A 154 9.27 -11.03 3.42
C LYS A 154 10.34 -12.10 3.25
N SER A 155 11.42 -12.02 4.04
CA SER A 155 12.56 -12.95 3.94
C SER A 155 12.27 -14.38 4.41
N ILE A 156 11.28 -14.55 5.28
CA ILE A 156 10.86 -15.86 5.79
C ILE A 156 9.63 -16.41 5.06
N SER A 157 9.05 -15.64 4.14
CA SER A 157 7.86 -16.02 3.40
C SER A 157 8.21 -16.88 2.19
N ASP A 158 7.39 -17.90 1.94
CA ASP A 158 7.51 -18.76 0.76
C ASP A 158 6.97 -18.05 -0.49
N TYR A 159 5.92 -17.24 -0.31
CA TYR A 159 5.27 -16.46 -1.34
C TYR A 159 4.88 -15.09 -0.82
N ILE A 160 4.87 -14.10 -1.72
CA ILE A 160 4.34 -12.75 -1.46
C ILE A 160 3.20 -12.48 -2.44
N GLY A 161 2.17 -11.78 -1.97
CA GLY A 161 1.06 -11.30 -2.79
C GLY A 161 0.79 -9.82 -2.57
N THR A 162 0.00 -9.24 -3.45
CA THR A 162 -0.53 -7.87 -3.35
C THR A 162 -2.04 -7.91 -3.19
N SER A 163 -2.67 -6.78 -2.90
CA SER A 163 -4.14 -6.67 -2.92
C SER A 163 -4.76 -7.05 -4.28
N ARG A 164 -3.94 -7.14 -5.33
CA ARG A 164 -4.36 -7.49 -6.69
C ARG A 164 -4.34 -9.00 -6.98
N ASN A 165 -3.44 -9.77 -6.36
CA ASN A 165 -3.18 -11.17 -6.75
C ASN A 165 -2.98 -12.16 -5.59
N THR A 166 -3.16 -11.75 -4.33
CA THR A 166 -2.95 -12.66 -3.19
C THR A 166 -3.86 -13.89 -3.25
N ASP A 167 -5.07 -13.78 -3.79
CA ASP A 167 -5.97 -14.91 -4.04
C ASP A 167 -5.35 -15.95 -4.99
N LYS A 168 -4.78 -15.51 -6.10
CA LYS A 168 -4.08 -16.39 -7.07
C LYS A 168 -2.80 -16.98 -6.47
N VAL A 169 -2.08 -16.20 -5.65
CA VAL A 169 -0.89 -16.67 -4.93
C VAL A 169 -1.26 -17.78 -3.92
N ILE A 170 -2.34 -17.61 -3.16
CA ILE A 170 -2.85 -18.66 -2.25
C ILE A 170 -3.23 -19.91 -3.04
N ALA A 171 -4.00 -19.78 -4.12
CA ALA A 171 -4.39 -20.90 -4.96
C ALA A 171 -3.16 -21.62 -5.56
N HIS A 172 -2.16 -20.86 -6.00
CA HIS A 172 -0.88 -21.41 -6.48
C HIS A 172 -0.13 -22.14 -5.36
N ALA A 173 -0.06 -21.58 -4.15
CA ALA A 173 0.60 -22.19 -3.00
C ALA A 173 -0.08 -23.53 -2.62
N VAL A 174 -1.41 -23.57 -2.62
CA VAL A 174 -2.20 -24.81 -2.38
C VAL A 174 -1.84 -25.89 -3.40
N LYS A 175 -1.89 -25.57 -4.69
CA LYS A 175 -1.64 -26.54 -5.78
C LYS A 175 -0.22 -27.10 -5.74
N ASN A 176 0.77 -26.28 -5.37
CA ASN A 176 2.17 -26.70 -5.33
C ASN A 176 2.61 -27.30 -3.99
N ASN A 177 1.76 -27.28 -2.97
CA ASN A 177 2.04 -27.81 -1.64
C ASN A 177 0.84 -28.57 -1.08
N PRO A 178 0.43 -29.67 -1.74
CA PRO A 178 -0.78 -30.41 -1.37
C PRO A 178 -0.71 -30.91 0.07
N GLY A 179 -1.81 -30.70 0.81
CA GLY A 179 -1.97 -31.13 2.20
C GLY A 179 -1.21 -30.32 3.26
N LYS A 180 -0.38 -29.34 2.86
CA LYS A 180 0.33 -28.50 3.82
C LYS A 180 -0.56 -27.36 4.35
N LYS A 181 -0.33 -27.00 5.61
CA LYS A 181 -0.92 -25.78 6.17
C LYS A 181 -0.35 -24.53 5.49
N ILE A 182 -1.22 -23.57 5.21
CA ILE A 182 -0.85 -22.28 4.63
C ILE A 182 -1.27 -21.17 5.60
N LEU A 183 -0.34 -20.29 5.98
CA LEU A 183 -0.62 -19.12 6.78
C LEU A 183 -0.61 -17.87 5.88
N VAL A 184 -1.73 -17.17 5.82
CA VAL A 184 -1.86 -15.87 5.14
C VAL A 184 -1.69 -14.77 6.16
N LEU A 185 -0.72 -13.87 5.96
CA LEU A 185 -0.37 -12.80 6.90
C LEU A 185 0.03 -11.50 6.18
N PRO A 186 0.14 -10.33 6.88
CA PRO A 186 -0.24 -10.12 8.26
C PRO A 186 -1.66 -9.54 8.44
N ASP A 187 -2.36 -9.14 7.39
CA ASP A 187 -3.66 -8.44 7.46
C ASP A 187 -4.83 -9.44 7.50
N LYS A 188 -5.61 -9.39 8.59
CA LYS A 188 -6.74 -10.32 8.79
C LYS A 188 -7.87 -10.10 7.77
N PHE A 189 -8.20 -8.84 7.44
CA PHE A 189 -9.32 -8.54 6.54
C PHE A 189 -8.99 -8.93 5.11
N LEU A 190 -7.83 -8.50 4.62
CA LEU A 190 -7.31 -8.93 3.32
C LEU A 190 -7.18 -10.45 3.28
N GLY A 191 -6.65 -11.06 4.33
CA GLY A 191 -6.48 -12.52 4.43
C GLY A 191 -7.80 -13.27 4.26
N PHE A 192 -8.87 -12.85 4.91
CA PHE A 192 -10.20 -13.47 4.77
C PHE A 192 -10.79 -13.31 3.37
N VAL A 193 -10.72 -12.10 2.80
CA VAL A 193 -11.20 -11.85 1.44
C VAL A 193 -10.43 -12.69 0.42
N MET A 194 -9.11 -12.71 0.53
CA MET A 194 -8.26 -13.41 -0.42
C MET A 194 -8.34 -14.95 -0.26
N LYS A 195 -8.50 -15.45 0.98
CA LYS A 195 -8.81 -16.88 1.21
C LYS A 195 -10.12 -17.27 0.53
N SER A 196 -11.20 -16.51 0.73
CA SER A 196 -12.50 -16.80 0.10
C SER A 196 -12.38 -16.84 -1.43
N ARG A 197 -11.73 -15.84 -2.03
CA ARG A 197 -11.52 -15.77 -3.48
C ARG A 197 -10.64 -16.92 -3.99
N ALA A 198 -9.58 -17.28 -3.26
CA ALA A 198 -8.71 -18.38 -3.61
C ALA A 198 -9.45 -19.71 -3.60
N LEU A 199 -10.34 -19.95 -2.62
CA LEU A 199 -11.20 -21.13 -2.57
C LEU A 199 -12.14 -21.20 -3.79
N THR A 200 -12.73 -20.07 -4.19
CA THR A 200 -13.55 -20.00 -5.41
C THR A 200 -12.73 -20.32 -6.67
N LEU A 201 -11.50 -19.80 -6.79
CA LEU A 201 -10.60 -20.11 -7.91
C LEU A 201 -10.25 -21.60 -7.97
N LEU A 202 -9.94 -22.21 -6.81
CA LEU A 202 -9.63 -23.64 -6.71
C LEU A 202 -10.84 -24.50 -7.09
N GLU A 203 -12.03 -24.14 -6.65
CA GLU A 203 -13.28 -24.85 -7.00
C GLU A 203 -13.55 -24.77 -8.51
N GLN A 204 -13.33 -23.63 -9.15
CA GLN A 204 -13.46 -23.46 -10.61
C GLN A 204 -12.48 -24.33 -11.40
N GLU A 205 -11.35 -24.70 -10.79
CA GLU A 205 -10.34 -25.60 -11.36
C GLU A 205 -10.52 -27.07 -10.90
N ASP A 206 -11.65 -27.44 -10.28
CA ASP A 206 -11.94 -28.76 -9.69
C ASP A 206 -10.92 -29.20 -8.61
N VAL A 207 -10.21 -28.27 -7.98
CA VAL A 207 -9.29 -28.55 -6.88
C VAL A 207 -10.03 -28.47 -5.55
N ARG A 208 -10.31 -29.59 -4.94
CA ARG A 208 -10.98 -29.69 -3.62
C ARG A 208 -9.95 -29.77 -2.51
N ILE A 209 -10.08 -28.89 -1.52
CA ILE A 209 -9.24 -28.85 -0.32
C ILE A 209 -10.11 -28.65 0.93
N ASP A 210 -9.58 -29.07 2.07
CA ASP A 210 -10.10 -28.63 3.36
C ASP A 210 -9.74 -27.14 3.54
N SER A 211 -10.75 -26.29 3.69
CA SER A 211 -10.57 -24.84 3.90
C SER A 211 -9.74 -24.51 5.15
N ASP A 212 -9.69 -25.42 6.12
CA ASP A 212 -8.90 -25.27 7.34
C ASP A 212 -7.39 -25.41 7.11
N LEU A 213 -6.97 -25.89 5.93
CA LEU A 213 -5.56 -25.83 5.52
C LEU A 213 -5.08 -24.40 5.33
N ILE A 214 -5.96 -23.45 4.99
CA ILE A 214 -5.63 -22.04 4.84
C ILE A 214 -6.02 -21.29 6.12
N GLU A 215 -5.03 -20.94 6.90
CA GLU A 215 -5.17 -20.16 8.14
C GLU A 215 -4.87 -18.66 7.86
N VAL A 216 -5.62 -17.76 8.47
CA VAL A 216 -5.40 -16.31 8.38
C VAL A 216 -4.86 -15.82 9.70
N TYR A 217 -3.77 -15.08 9.67
CA TYR A 217 -3.16 -14.45 10.84
C TYR A 217 -4.13 -13.45 11.49
N GLN A 218 -4.35 -13.58 12.79
CA GLN A 218 -5.29 -12.75 13.54
C GLN A 218 -4.72 -12.27 14.88
N TYR A 219 -3.44 -12.54 15.14
CA TYR A 219 -2.81 -12.20 16.41
C TYR A 219 -2.55 -10.69 16.52
N SER A 220 -2.87 -10.10 17.68
CA SER A 220 -2.57 -8.70 17.99
C SER A 220 -1.26 -8.60 18.74
N HIS A 221 -0.43 -7.61 18.42
CA HIS A 221 0.88 -7.40 18.99
C HIS A 221 1.17 -5.91 19.23
N ASN A 222 1.87 -5.56 20.28
CA ASN A 222 2.27 -4.18 20.60
C ASN A 222 1.10 -3.17 20.60
N GLY A 223 -0.09 -3.60 21.05
CA GLY A 223 -1.29 -2.74 21.05
C GLY A 223 -1.91 -2.47 19.70
N PHE A 224 -1.40 -3.11 18.62
CA PHE A 224 -1.98 -3.05 17.28
C PHE A 224 -2.66 -4.37 16.92
N HIS A 225 -3.73 -4.28 16.16
CA HIS A 225 -4.40 -5.44 15.57
C HIS A 225 -3.68 -5.91 14.31
N ALA A 226 -3.94 -7.14 13.89
CA ALA A 226 -3.50 -7.68 12.60
C ALA A 226 -4.29 -7.06 11.44
N SER A 227 -4.25 -5.74 11.33
CA SER A 227 -5.02 -4.95 10.36
C SER A 227 -4.49 -3.53 10.24
N CYS A 228 -4.82 -2.87 9.15
CA CYS A 228 -4.56 -1.45 8.98
C CYS A 228 -5.56 -0.62 9.80
N TYR A 229 -5.09 0.19 10.76
CA TYR A 229 -5.97 0.98 11.63
C TYR A 229 -6.86 1.97 10.86
N VAL A 230 -6.38 2.50 9.72
CA VAL A 230 -7.16 3.42 8.87
C VAL A 230 -8.38 2.72 8.32
N HIS A 231 -8.17 1.51 7.82
CA HIS A 231 -9.23 0.70 7.25
C HIS A 231 -10.17 0.11 8.32
N GLU A 232 -9.70 -0.07 9.56
CA GLU A 232 -10.57 -0.40 10.71
C GLU A 232 -11.56 0.72 11.06
N LEU A 233 -11.19 1.99 10.81
CA LEU A 233 -12.10 3.14 11.00
C LEU A 233 -13.27 3.17 10.00
N ILE A 234 -13.19 2.38 8.92
CA ILE A 234 -14.27 2.21 7.96
C ILE A 234 -15.13 1.02 8.41
N GLY A 235 -16.09 1.30 9.28
CA GLY A 235 -17.03 0.31 9.79
C GLY A 235 -18.17 0.00 8.81
N ASN A 236 -18.92 -1.07 9.11
CA ASN A 236 -20.09 -1.47 8.31
C ASN A 236 -21.17 -0.39 8.25
N GLU A 237 -21.39 0.32 9.37
CA GLU A 237 -22.38 1.39 9.47
C GLU A 237 -22.08 2.53 8.49
N ALA A 238 -20.80 2.90 8.32
CA ALA A 238 -20.39 3.92 7.37
C ALA A 238 -20.68 3.50 5.92
N ILE A 239 -20.47 2.23 5.59
CA ILE A 239 -20.80 1.67 4.26
C ILE A 239 -22.32 1.69 4.05
N ASP A 240 -23.10 1.21 5.01
CA ASP A 240 -24.54 1.15 4.89
C ASP A 240 -25.15 2.55 4.75
N GLN A 241 -24.65 3.52 5.53
CA GLN A 241 -25.06 4.91 5.41
C GLN A 241 -24.73 5.49 4.03
N ALA A 242 -23.49 5.30 3.55
CA ALA A 242 -23.09 5.80 2.25
C ALA A 242 -23.90 5.19 1.09
N LEU A 243 -24.26 3.90 1.17
CA LEU A 243 -25.11 3.24 0.19
C LEU A 243 -26.55 3.76 0.22
N LEU A 244 -27.07 4.11 1.40
CA LEU A 244 -28.40 4.74 1.54
C LEU A 244 -28.42 6.16 0.98
N GLU A 245 -27.37 6.94 1.21
CA GLU A 245 -27.25 8.31 0.70
C GLU A 245 -26.97 8.38 -0.81
N HIS A 246 -26.35 7.32 -1.36
CA HIS A 246 -25.92 7.25 -2.75
C HIS A 246 -26.33 5.93 -3.42
N PRO A 247 -27.64 5.64 -3.55
CA PRO A 247 -28.11 4.34 -4.07
C PRO A 247 -27.73 4.07 -5.53
N GLU A 248 -27.41 5.12 -6.29
CA GLU A 248 -26.93 5.04 -7.69
C GLU A 248 -25.45 4.70 -7.81
N ALA A 249 -24.67 4.90 -6.73
CA ALA A 249 -23.23 4.76 -6.77
C ALA A 249 -22.77 3.29 -6.79
N GLU A 250 -21.61 3.06 -7.40
CA GLU A 250 -20.87 1.82 -7.27
C GLU A 250 -19.87 1.91 -6.11
N LEU A 251 -19.62 0.80 -5.41
CA LEU A 251 -18.77 0.73 -4.24
C LEU A 251 -17.41 0.13 -4.58
N MET A 252 -16.36 0.90 -4.35
CA MET A 252 -14.96 0.47 -4.47
C MET A 252 -14.38 0.21 -3.07
N ILE A 253 -13.95 -1.02 -2.80
CA ILE A 253 -13.48 -1.46 -1.48
C ILE A 253 -12.02 -1.88 -1.59
N HIS A 254 -11.16 -1.30 -0.75
CA HIS A 254 -9.82 -1.88 -0.58
C HIS A 254 -9.91 -3.14 0.29
N PRO A 255 -9.26 -4.27 -0.08
CA PRO A 255 -9.38 -5.53 0.67
C PRO A 255 -8.92 -5.46 2.14
N GLU A 256 -8.08 -4.49 2.50
CA GLU A 256 -7.67 -4.22 3.89
C GLU A 256 -8.80 -3.57 4.73
N CYS A 257 -9.91 -3.14 4.11
CA CYS A 257 -10.99 -2.47 4.82
C CYS A 257 -11.62 -3.38 5.87
N GLY A 258 -11.83 -2.85 7.07
CA GLY A 258 -12.55 -3.57 8.13
C GLY A 258 -13.97 -3.98 7.74
N CYS A 259 -14.57 -3.28 6.79
CA CYS A 259 -15.86 -3.62 6.19
C CYS A 259 -15.78 -4.73 5.12
N ALA A 260 -14.57 -5.08 4.64
CA ALA A 260 -14.41 -5.94 3.46
C ALA A 260 -15.06 -7.32 3.64
N SER A 261 -14.89 -7.96 4.80
CA SER A 261 -15.50 -9.26 5.08
C SER A 261 -17.03 -9.19 5.11
N SER A 262 -17.60 -8.12 5.67
CA SER A 262 -19.05 -7.89 5.68
C SER A 262 -19.59 -7.58 4.28
N CYS A 263 -18.88 -6.76 3.51
CA CYS A 263 -19.24 -6.49 2.12
C CYS A 263 -19.19 -7.75 1.27
N LEU A 264 -18.18 -8.61 1.48
CA LEU A 264 -18.09 -9.90 0.81
C LEU A 264 -19.28 -10.80 1.18
N TYR A 265 -19.65 -10.87 2.44
CA TYR A 265 -20.86 -11.58 2.87
C TYR A 265 -22.13 -11.03 2.20
N LYS A 266 -22.32 -9.70 2.21
CA LYS A 266 -23.47 -9.05 1.57
C LYS A 266 -23.56 -9.32 0.06
N LEU A 267 -22.42 -9.35 -0.62
CA LEU A 267 -22.33 -9.73 -2.04
C LEU A 267 -22.75 -11.18 -2.24
N ASN A 268 -22.18 -12.11 -1.49
CA ASN A 268 -22.47 -13.53 -1.61
C ASN A 268 -23.92 -13.87 -1.23
N ALA A 269 -24.52 -13.11 -0.30
CA ALA A 269 -25.92 -13.22 0.09
C ALA A 269 -26.91 -12.49 -0.86
N GLY A 270 -26.39 -11.83 -1.93
CA GLY A 270 -27.21 -11.07 -2.87
C GLY A 270 -27.82 -9.77 -2.32
N LEU A 271 -27.37 -9.31 -1.15
CA LEU A 271 -27.82 -8.06 -0.51
C LEU A 271 -27.23 -6.82 -1.20
N ILE A 272 -26.08 -6.97 -1.82
CA ILE A 272 -25.48 -5.99 -2.73
C ILE A 272 -25.28 -6.69 -4.07
N PRO A 273 -25.71 -6.12 -5.20
CA PRO A 273 -25.46 -6.70 -6.51
C PRO A 273 -23.96 -6.79 -6.82
N HIS A 274 -23.49 -7.91 -7.33
CA HIS A 274 -22.09 -8.11 -7.73
C HIS A 274 -21.60 -7.07 -8.76
N THR A 275 -22.51 -6.50 -9.53
CA THR A 275 -22.22 -5.43 -10.51
C THR A 275 -22.03 -4.05 -9.86
N LYS A 276 -22.26 -3.92 -8.55
CA LYS A 276 -22.21 -2.64 -7.83
C LYS A 276 -21.10 -2.54 -6.81
N ALA A 277 -20.32 -3.60 -6.55
CA ALA A 277 -19.24 -3.53 -5.57
C ALA A 277 -18.02 -4.33 -6.02
N TYR A 278 -16.85 -3.71 -5.84
CA TYR A 278 -15.56 -4.20 -6.33
C TYR A 278 -14.53 -4.19 -5.20
N PHE A 279 -13.79 -5.29 -5.04
CA PHE A 279 -12.58 -5.34 -4.19
C PHE A 279 -11.35 -5.03 -5.05
N LEU A 280 -10.71 -3.89 -4.81
CA LEU A 280 -9.73 -3.30 -5.72
C LEU A 280 -8.48 -2.82 -4.98
N SER A 281 -7.30 -2.97 -5.60
CA SER A 281 -6.14 -2.16 -5.24
C SER A 281 -6.37 -0.69 -5.63
N THR A 282 -5.57 0.24 -5.11
CA THR A 282 -5.75 1.67 -5.43
C THR A 282 -5.61 1.96 -6.92
N ASP A 283 -4.70 1.28 -7.63
CA ASP A 283 -4.55 1.46 -9.08
C ASP A 283 -5.73 0.86 -9.86
N GLN A 284 -6.26 -0.31 -9.41
CA GLN A 284 -7.46 -0.90 -10.00
C GLN A 284 -8.71 -0.02 -9.81
N MET A 285 -8.78 0.78 -8.74
CA MET A 285 -9.87 1.76 -8.55
C MET A 285 -9.89 2.79 -9.69
N ILE A 286 -8.71 3.22 -10.17
CA ILE A 286 -8.61 4.14 -11.32
C ILE A 286 -9.08 3.45 -12.60
N ASP A 287 -8.65 2.20 -12.82
CA ASP A 287 -9.03 1.43 -14.01
C ASP A 287 -10.54 1.19 -14.07
N VAL A 288 -11.16 0.81 -12.95
CA VAL A 288 -12.62 0.65 -12.85
C VAL A 288 -13.33 1.99 -13.01
N ALA A 289 -12.82 3.07 -12.39
CA ALA A 289 -13.40 4.39 -12.56
C ALA A 289 -13.42 4.85 -14.04
N ARG A 290 -12.40 4.48 -14.81
CA ARG A 290 -12.32 4.80 -16.25
C ARG A 290 -13.27 3.95 -17.10
N SER A 291 -13.40 2.66 -16.79
CA SER A 291 -14.12 1.69 -17.64
C SER A 291 -15.59 1.51 -17.28
N SER A 292 -16.00 1.69 -16.02
CA SER A 292 -17.39 1.55 -15.58
C SER A 292 -18.29 2.65 -16.20
N PRO A 293 -19.53 2.35 -16.56
CA PRO A 293 -20.53 3.36 -16.96
C PRO A 293 -21.01 4.23 -15.78
N ALA A 294 -20.79 3.83 -14.54
CA ALA A 294 -21.23 4.58 -13.37
C ALA A 294 -20.60 5.98 -13.32
N GLN A 295 -21.40 6.97 -12.90
CA GLN A 295 -20.97 8.36 -12.77
C GLN A 295 -20.54 8.72 -11.33
N LYS A 296 -20.86 7.85 -10.36
CA LYS A 296 -20.59 8.09 -8.96
C LYS A 296 -20.06 6.82 -8.28
N PHE A 297 -19.05 7.00 -7.44
CA PHE A 297 -18.41 5.92 -6.68
C PHE A 297 -18.28 6.28 -5.23
N ILE A 298 -18.63 5.33 -4.36
CA ILE A 298 -18.31 5.32 -2.94
C ILE A 298 -16.95 4.64 -2.79
N VAL A 299 -15.99 5.27 -2.13
CA VAL A 299 -14.60 4.78 -2.05
C VAL A 299 -14.24 4.42 -0.63
N ALA A 300 -14.15 3.13 -0.34
CA ALA A 300 -13.83 2.57 0.96
C ALA A 300 -12.31 2.27 1.06
N THR A 301 -11.54 3.34 1.23
CA THR A 301 -10.11 3.34 1.53
C THR A 301 -9.69 4.69 2.14
N GLU A 302 -8.39 4.92 2.29
CA GLU A 302 -7.84 6.21 2.77
C GLU A 302 -8.28 7.37 1.86
N LYS A 303 -8.76 8.47 2.48
CA LYS A 303 -9.42 9.58 1.76
C LYS A 303 -8.53 10.28 0.72
N GLY A 304 -7.21 10.25 0.86
CA GLY A 304 -6.27 10.82 -0.11
C GLY A 304 -6.40 10.21 -1.51
N MET A 305 -6.89 8.97 -1.61
CA MET A 305 -7.17 8.33 -2.89
C MET A 305 -8.18 9.11 -3.73
N ILE A 306 -9.11 9.82 -3.10
CA ILE A 306 -10.14 10.63 -3.78
C ILE A 306 -9.51 11.71 -4.65
N TYR A 307 -8.47 12.40 -4.16
CA TYR A 307 -7.76 13.40 -4.95
C TYR A 307 -7.21 12.80 -6.25
N LYS A 308 -6.55 11.65 -6.15
CA LYS A 308 -6.02 10.93 -7.32
C LYS A 308 -7.13 10.55 -8.31
N LEU A 309 -8.24 9.99 -7.80
CA LEU A 309 -9.38 9.60 -8.63
C LEU A 309 -10.01 10.79 -9.35
N ARG A 310 -10.25 11.89 -8.65
CA ARG A 310 -10.82 13.13 -9.25
C ARG A 310 -9.93 13.72 -10.33
N LYS A 311 -8.60 13.63 -10.13
CA LYS A 311 -7.64 14.12 -11.10
C LYS A 311 -7.55 13.26 -12.35
N GLU A 312 -7.60 11.93 -12.18
CA GLU A 312 -7.49 10.95 -13.28
C GLU A 312 -8.80 10.78 -14.07
N VAL A 313 -9.95 10.99 -13.40
CA VAL A 313 -11.30 10.81 -13.96
C VAL A 313 -12.20 11.98 -13.56
N PRO A 314 -11.93 13.21 -14.05
CA PRO A 314 -12.55 14.44 -13.56
C PRO A 314 -14.04 14.60 -13.90
N ASN A 315 -14.56 13.74 -14.75
CA ASN A 315 -15.97 13.72 -15.17
C ASN A 315 -16.86 12.83 -14.27
N LYS A 316 -16.29 12.23 -13.21
CA LYS A 316 -17.03 11.36 -12.29
C LYS A 316 -16.92 11.86 -10.84
N THR A 317 -17.86 11.43 -10.03
CA THR A 317 -17.95 11.83 -8.62
C THR A 317 -17.42 10.71 -7.71
N PHE A 318 -16.55 11.06 -6.77
CA PHE A 318 -15.97 10.14 -5.80
C PHE A 318 -16.27 10.64 -4.38
N VAL A 319 -16.89 9.78 -3.57
CA VAL A 319 -17.30 10.07 -2.20
C VAL A 319 -16.49 9.19 -1.25
N PRO A 320 -15.77 9.74 -0.27
CA PRO A 320 -15.12 8.91 0.75
C PRO A 320 -16.18 8.31 1.67
N VAL A 321 -15.99 7.05 2.05
CA VAL A 321 -16.88 6.41 3.05
C VAL A 321 -16.73 7.08 4.43
N SER A 322 -15.54 7.58 4.75
CA SER A 322 -15.26 8.20 6.04
C SER A 322 -14.20 9.29 5.90
N ASP A 323 -14.51 10.49 6.39
CA ASP A 323 -13.56 11.60 6.49
C ASP A 323 -12.43 11.34 7.49
N LYS A 324 -12.63 10.38 8.41
CA LYS A 324 -11.66 9.95 9.43
C LYS A 324 -10.64 8.95 8.88
N ALA A 325 -10.89 8.38 7.70
CA ALA A 325 -10.00 7.41 7.07
C ALA A 325 -8.74 8.08 6.51
N GLU A 326 -7.86 8.55 7.40
CA GLU A 326 -6.61 9.23 7.08
C GLU A 326 -5.42 8.54 7.74
N CYS A 327 -4.38 8.23 6.96
CA CYS A 327 -3.18 7.57 7.45
C CYS A 327 -2.15 8.58 7.97
N ARG A 328 -2.02 8.70 9.31
CA ARG A 328 -1.03 9.60 9.94
C ARG A 328 0.42 9.34 9.47
N PHE A 329 0.77 8.10 9.19
CA PHE A 329 2.12 7.73 8.74
C PHE A 329 2.38 8.19 7.29
N MET A 330 1.37 8.09 6.42
CA MET A 330 1.45 8.66 5.06
C MET A 330 1.51 10.18 5.13
N LYS A 331 0.69 10.82 5.97
CA LYS A 331 0.64 12.28 6.14
C LYS A 331 1.86 12.86 6.89
N ALA A 332 2.68 11.99 7.51
CA ALA A 332 3.97 12.39 8.08
C ALA A 332 5.01 12.74 7.00
N ASN A 333 4.79 12.34 5.75
CA ASN A 333 5.59 12.80 4.61
C ASN A 333 5.16 14.23 4.25
N THR A 334 6.11 15.15 4.15
CA THR A 334 5.90 16.56 3.79
C THR A 334 6.93 17.06 2.79
N LEU A 335 6.62 18.12 2.04
CA LEU A 335 7.59 18.68 1.10
C LEU A 335 8.85 19.20 1.82
N ASP A 336 8.73 19.68 3.07
CA ASP A 336 9.90 20.10 3.87
C ASP A 336 10.83 18.91 4.17
N LYS A 337 10.27 17.75 4.50
CA LYS A 337 11.07 16.52 4.74
C LYS A 337 11.70 16.01 3.46
N LEU A 338 10.98 16.06 2.33
CA LEU A 338 11.52 15.71 1.03
C LEU A 338 12.66 16.66 0.62
N MET A 339 12.48 17.95 0.82
CA MET A 339 13.53 18.94 0.56
C MET A 339 14.77 18.66 1.42
N ARG A 340 14.57 18.37 2.72
CA ARG A 340 15.66 17.99 3.62
C ARG A 340 16.35 16.69 3.17
N SER A 341 15.60 15.68 2.72
CA SER A 341 16.18 14.45 2.16
C SER A 341 17.12 14.77 1.00
N LEU A 342 16.68 15.63 0.08
CA LEU A 342 17.47 16.04 -1.08
C LEU A 342 18.66 16.91 -0.74
N THR A 343 18.59 17.79 0.26
CA THR A 343 19.67 18.70 0.63
C THR A 343 20.74 18.05 1.50
N GLU A 344 20.33 17.17 2.42
CA GLU A 344 21.21 16.59 3.45
C GLU A 344 21.63 15.16 3.16
N ASP A 345 21.10 14.53 2.10
CA ASP A 345 21.28 13.10 1.76
C ASP A 345 20.92 12.19 2.94
N ARG A 346 19.68 12.30 3.41
CA ARG A 346 19.11 11.54 4.52
C ARG A 346 17.62 11.30 4.31
N ILE A 347 17.02 10.22 4.73
CA ILE A 347 17.51 9.00 5.37
C ILE A 347 17.68 7.95 4.27
N GLU A 348 18.89 7.47 4.04
CA GLU A 348 19.16 6.43 3.05
C GLU A 348 18.86 5.03 3.63
N ILE A 349 18.25 4.16 2.83
CA ILE A 349 18.13 2.74 3.14
C ILE A 349 19.29 2.01 2.49
N MET A 350 20.14 1.36 3.29
CA MET A 350 21.32 0.64 2.84
C MET A 350 21.25 -0.86 3.14
N LEU A 351 21.86 -1.67 2.30
CA LEU A 351 22.07 -3.09 2.58
C LEU A 351 23.41 -3.27 3.31
N CYS A 352 23.43 -3.99 4.42
CA CYS A 352 24.64 -4.25 5.18
C CYS A 352 24.95 -5.75 5.32
N ASN A 353 26.21 -6.06 5.57
CA ASN A 353 26.65 -7.41 5.90
C ASN A 353 26.71 -7.53 7.42
N ASP A 354 25.71 -8.19 8.04
CA ASP A 354 25.64 -8.55 9.45
C ASP A 354 25.83 -7.40 10.46
N CYS A 355 25.53 -6.16 10.08
CA CYS A 355 25.67 -4.99 10.94
C CYS A 355 24.48 -4.77 11.89
N CYS A 356 23.37 -5.50 11.70
CA CYS A 356 22.12 -5.31 12.44
C CYS A 356 21.43 -6.66 12.72
N ASP A 357 20.47 -6.65 13.65
CA ASP A 357 19.56 -7.77 13.83
C ASP A 357 18.65 -7.90 12.58
N PRO A 358 18.51 -9.10 11.97
CA PRO A 358 17.63 -9.31 10.84
C PRO A 358 16.17 -8.90 11.10
N LYS A 359 15.72 -8.95 12.36
CA LYS A 359 14.37 -8.55 12.79
C LYS A 359 14.24 -7.05 13.07
N LYS A 360 15.36 -6.35 13.25
CA LYS A 360 15.40 -4.94 13.64
C LYS A 360 16.41 -4.19 12.78
N PRO A 361 15.96 -3.48 11.75
CA PRO A 361 16.83 -2.60 10.99
C PRO A 361 17.58 -1.66 11.92
N TYR A 362 18.90 -1.63 11.81
CA TYR A 362 19.69 -0.63 12.54
C TYR A 362 19.47 0.74 11.89
N GLN A 363 19.25 1.76 12.73
CA GLN A 363 19.10 3.13 12.23
C GLN A 363 20.01 4.08 13.01
N ASP A 364 20.52 5.06 12.30
CA ASP A 364 21.06 6.31 12.84
C ASP A 364 20.28 7.51 12.23
N GLU A 365 20.79 8.73 12.43
CA GLU A 365 20.11 9.94 11.96
C GLU A 365 20.05 10.06 10.42
N ARG A 366 20.87 9.30 9.68
CA ARG A 366 21.03 9.44 8.24
C ARG A 366 20.73 8.16 7.44
N VAL A 367 20.87 7.02 8.09
CA VAL A 367 20.86 5.72 7.38
C VAL A 367 20.03 4.69 8.15
N VAL A 368 19.28 3.89 7.43
CA VAL A 368 18.65 2.68 7.94
C VAL A 368 19.26 1.48 7.24
N HIS A 369 19.81 0.55 8.01
CA HIS A 369 20.44 -0.65 7.48
C HIS A 369 19.48 -1.84 7.49
N ILE A 370 19.39 -2.54 6.35
CA ILE A 370 18.72 -3.83 6.21
C ILE A 370 19.81 -4.88 5.94
N GLN A 371 19.75 -6.00 6.66
CA GLN A 371 20.70 -7.09 6.46
C GLN A 371 20.60 -7.66 5.03
N ARG A 372 21.73 -7.83 4.35
CA ARG A 372 21.79 -8.30 2.95
C ARG A 372 21.13 -9.68 2.79
N SER A 373 21.40 -10.60 3.72
CA SER A 373 20.80 -11.93 3.70
C SER A 373 19.25 -11.90 3.80
N VAL A 374 18.69 -10.92 4.52
CA VAL A 374 17.24 -10.65 4.57
C VAL A 374 16.76 -10.14 3.22
N ALA A 375 17.46 -9.17 2.64
CA ALA A 375 17.09 -8.61 1.34
C ALA A 375 17.11 -9.66 0.21
N GLU A 376 18.13 -10.51 0.17
CA GLU A 376 18.26 -11.58 -0.84
C GLU A 376 17.13 -12.59 -0.76
N LYS A 377 16.79 -13.06 0.45
CA LYS A 377 15.65 -13.98 0.66
C LYS A 377 14.32 -13.32 0.30
N ALA A 378 14.11 -12.06 0.72
CA ALA A 378 12.92 -11.30 0.38
C ALA A 378 12.78 -11.12 -1.15
N THR A 379 13.88 -10.86 -1.86
CA THR A 379 13.89 -10.75 -3.34
C THR A 379 13.39 -12.05 -3.99
N GLN A 380 13.80 -13.22 -3.50
CA GLN A 380 13.34 -14.51 -4.05
C GLN A 380 11.83 -14.68 -3.94
N ALA A 381 11.24 -14.30 -2.79
CA ALA A 381 9.79 -14.38 -2.59
C ALA A 381 9.03 -13.33 -3.43
N ILE A 382 9.59 -12.12 -3.59
CA ILE A 382 9.04 -11.06 -4.45
C ILE A 382 9.10 -11.47 -5.93
N ASP A 383 10.20 -12.03 -6.40
CA ASP A 383 10.34 -12.45 -7.79
C ASP A 383 9.31 -13.55 -8.13
N LYS A 384 9.03 -14.49 -7.23
CA LYS A 384 7.94 -15.45 -7.40
C LYS A 384 6.59 -14.76 -7.56
N MET A 385 6.28 -13.74 -6.73
CA MET A 385 5.05 -12.96 -6.84
C MET A 385 4.87 -12.35 -8.23
N LEU A 386 5.94 -11.86 -8.83
CA LEU A 386 5.92 -11.22 -10.15
C LEU A 386 5.65 -12.20 -11.29
N THR A 387 5.72 -13.52 -11.05
CA THR A 387 5.43 -14.57 -12.03
C THR A 387 4.03 -15.17 -11.90
N ILE A 388 3.31 -14.89 -10.80
CA ILE A 388 1.97 -15.42 -10.52
C ILE A 388 0.93 -14.32 -10.84
N TYR A 389 0.22 -14.46 -11.97
CA TYR A 389 -0.81 -13.54 -12.43
C TYR A 389 -2.17 -14.21 -12.62
#